data_505bfab955ccbc10cedd595f6b6dc2ad
#
_entry.id   505bfab955ccbc10cedd595f6b6dc2ad
#
_cell.length_a   1.000
_cell.length_b   1.000
_cell.length_c   1.000
_cell.angle_alpha   90.00
_cell.angle_beta   90.00
_cell.angle_gamma   90.00
#
_symmetry.space_group_name_H-M   'P 1'
#
loop_
_entity.id
_entity.type
_entity.pdbx_description
1 polymer ?
#
loop_
_entity_poly.entity_id
_entity_poly.type
_entity_poly.pdbx_seq_one_letter_code
_entity_poly.pdbx_strand_id
1 'polypeptide(L)'
;MSNFRSITIFILAATSFIVFVCAPSHARTVTDGMGRTVTVPDEPRRIVSLAPNITEIIFALGQEHRLMGATRYSDFPSEAKKLPKVGSYVHLDLEKIVALKPDLCIAIKDGNPIAVAKRLESLKIPVYAVNPRNLETIMQTVLEIGGLINAQKEADLLVKDMDLRIQKVKSLVSNVAHRPRVFFQIGVSPIVSVGTHTFIHGLIVLAGGTNLAQGPISYPRFSREQVLALSPEVIIITSMARAAVFEQVKAEWNKWPDLPAVRDQRIFLEDSNFFDRPTPRLVDGLELLVRLIHPELFEETE
;
A
#
# COMPACT_ATOMS: atom_id res chain seq x y z
N MET A 1 88.35 29.59 -17.64
CA MET A 1 88.26 28.12 -17.66
C MET A 1 87.27 27.72 -16.58
N SER A 2 86.06 27.52 -16.86
CA SER A 2 85.11 26.70 -16.02
C SER A 2 83.82 26.41 -16.83
N ASN A 3 83.57 25.12 -16.99
CA ASN A 3 82.46 24.56 -17.75
C ASN A 3 81.21 24.68 -16.93
N PHE A 4 80.18 25.31 -17.38
CA PHE A 4 78.83 25.20 -16.88
C PHE A 4 78.04 24.19 -17.77
N ARG A 5 77.74 23.03 -17.24
CA ARG A 5 76.85 22.05 -17.85
C ARG A 5 75.40 22.40 -17.44
N SER A 6 74.63 22.85 -18.42
CA SER A 6 73.19 23.02 -18.28
C SER A 6 72.50 21.66 -18.21
N ILE A 7 71.85 21.32 -17.07
CA ILE A 7 70.99 20.20 -16.94
C ILE A 7 69.54 20.64 -17.28
N THR A 8 69.08 20.21 -18.44
CA THR A 8 67.69 20.42 -18.88
C THR A 8 66.83 19.33 -18.27
N ILE A 9 66.04 19.68 -17.27
CA ILE A 9 65.06 18.76 -16.66
C ILE A 9 63.81 18.76 -17.53
N PHE A 10 63.55 17.65 -18.24
CA PHE A 10 62.26 17.38 -18.90
C PHE A 10 61.24 16.97 -17.87
N ILE A 11 60.29 17.85 -17.53
CA ILE A 11 59.10 17.51 -16.74
C ILE A 11 58.08 16.92 -17.70
N LEU A 12 57.94 15.58 -17.64
CA LEU A 12 56.88 14.84 -18.34
C LEU A 12 55.59 14.99 -17.55
N ALA A 13 54.73 15.93 -17.94
CA ALA A 13 53.38 16.03 -17.36
C ALA A 13 52.50 14.88 -17.87
N ALA A 14 52.38 13.83 -17.07
CA ALA A 14 51.43 12.73 -17.32
C ALA A 14 50.03 13.27 -17.03
N THR A 15 49.32 13.74 -18.05
CA THR A 15 47.90 14.08 -17.98
C THR A 15 47.12 12.76 -17.90
N SER A 16 46.74 12.36 -16.67
CA SER A 16 45.84 11.20 -16.44
C SER A 16 44.44 11.59 -16.93
N PHE A 17 44.09 11.16 -18.13
CA PHE A 17 42.77 11.29 -18.71
C PHE A 17 41.85 10.25 -18.02
N ILE A 18 41.15 10.67 -16.96
CA ILE A 18 40.11 9.84 -16.33
C ILE A 18 38.97 9.75 -17.34
N VAL A 19 38.98 8.67 -18.12
CA VAL A 19 37.85 8.30 -18.96
C VAL A 19 36.74 7.88 -18.01
N PHE A 20 35.76 8.76 -17.80
CA PHE A 20 34.51 8.44 -17.15
C PHE A 20 33.78 7.48 -18.10
N VAL A 21 34.00 6.16 -17.92
CA VAL A 21 33.25 5.15 -18.63
C VAL A 21 31.83 5.24 -18.09
N CYS A 22 30.98 6.01 -18.78
CA CYS A 22 29.55 5.98 -18.60
C CYS A 22 29.14 4.55 -18.98
N ALA A 23 28.99 3.66 -18.00
CA ALA A 23 28.47 2.32 -18.24
C ALA A 23 27.12 2.47 -18.97
N PRO A 24 26.90 1.77 -20.09
CA PRO A 24 25.62 1.83 -20.77
C PRO A 24 24.54 1.44 -19.77
N SER A 25 23.60 2.34 -19.54
CA SER A 25 22.41 2.04 -18.74
C SER A 25 21.64 0.99 -19.53
N HIS A 26 21.81 -0.28 -19.16
CA HIS A 26 20.98 -1.35 -19.72
C HIS A 26 19.54 -1.10 -19.29
N ALA A 27 18.64 -1.25 -20.23
CA ALA A 27 17.20 -1.05 -20.03
C ALA A 27 16.46 -2.25 -20.58
N ARG A 28 15.43 -2.69 -19.86
CA ARG A 28 14.55 -3.78 -20.27
C ARG A 28 13.14 -3.27 -20.49
N THR A 29 12.40 -4.01 -21.28
CA THR A 29 10.99 -3.74 -21.54
C THR A 29 10.14 -4.67 -20.68
N VAL A 30 9.19 -4.09 -19.95
CA VAL A 30 8.26 -4.80 -19.07
C VAL A 30 6.81 -4.39 -19.35
N THR A 31 5.86 -5.24 -19.02
CA THR A 31 4.43 -4.89 -19.04
C THR A 31 4.01 -4.48 -17.66
N ASP A 32 3.39 -3.30 -17.52
CA ASP A 32 2.90 -2.80 -16.25
C ASP A 32 1.50 -3.33 -15.89
N GLY A 33 1.03 -3.07 -14.67
CA GLY A 33 -0.27 -3.48 -14.18
C GLY A 33 -1.48 -2.89 -14.93
N MET A 34 -1.22 -2.03 -15.94
CA MET A 34 -2.21 -1.48 -16.88
C MET A 34 -2.15 -2.13 -18.25
N GLY A 35 -1.28 -3.12 -18.46
CA GLY A 35 -1.02 -3.74 -19.76
C GLY A 35 -0.20 -2.89 -20.72
N ARG A 36 0.46 -1.81 -20.24
CA ARG A 36 1.31 -0.94 -21.05
C ARG A 36 2.73 -1.50 -21.10
N THR A 37 3.37 -1.39 -22.25
CA THR A 37 4.79 -1.67 -22.42
C THR A 37 5.62 -0.48 -21.95
N VAL A 38 6.48 -0.68 -20.96
CA VAL A 38 7.32 0.37 -20.35
C VAL A 38 8.79 -0.06 -20.41
N THR A 39 9.66 0.84 -20.86
CA THR A 39 11.10 0.63 -20.81
C THR A 39 11.65 1.17 -19.51
N VAL A 40 12.26 0.32 -18.71
CA VAL A 40 12.78 0.63 -17.36
C VAL A 40 14.26 0.27 -17.27
N PRO A 41 15.07 0.91 -16.40
CA PRO A 41 16.43 0.46 -16.14
C PRO A 41 16.47 -1.01 -15.68
N ASP A 42 17.51 -1.75 -16.05
CA ASP A 42 17.71 -3.12 -15.54
C ASP A 42 17.90 -3.12 -14.02
N GLU A 43 18.50 -2.06 -13.49
CA GLU A 43 18.70 -1.88 -12.05
C GLU A 43 18.27 -0.47 -11.63
N PRO A 44 16.98 -0.25 -11.31
CA PRO A 44 16.51 1.03 -10.79
C PRO A 44 17.15 1.33 -9.43
N ARG A 45 17.78 2.48 -9.30
CA ARG A 45 18.50 2.91 -8.09
C ARG A 45 17.91 4.15 -7.45
N ARG A 46 17.11 4.93 -8.18
CA ARG A 46 16.53 6.19 -7.75
C ARG A 46 15.02 6.18 -7.97
N ILE A 47 14.31 5.56 -7.04
CA ILE A 47 12.88 5.32 -7.18
C ILE A 47 12.09 6.42 -6.48
N VAL A 48 11.08 6.96 -7.14
CA VAL A 48 10.05 7.79 -6.49
C VAL A 48 8.75 6.99 -6.43
N SER A 49 8.27 6.76 -5.22
CA SER A 49 6.98 6.11 -4.96
C SER A 49 5.86 7.15 -5.00
N LEU A 50 4.91 6.97 -5.91
CA LEU A 50 3.79 7.90 -6.12
C LEU A 50 2.52 7.52 -5.32
N ALA A 51 2.60 6.49 -4.47
CA ALA A 51 1.49 6.11 -3.59
C ALA A 51 1.99 5.43 -2.30
N PRO A 52 1.24 5.53 -1.17
CA PRO A 52 1.67 4.96 0.10
C PRO A 52 1.89 3.46 0.09
N ASN A 53 1.00 2.70 -0.58
CA ASN A 53 1.10 1.25 -0.69
C ASN A 53 2.39 0.79 -1.39
N ILE A 54 2.83 1.52 -2.41
CA ILE A 54 4.09 1.25 -3.13
C ILE A 54 5.27 1.46 -2.20
N THR A 55 5.26 2.55 -1.41
CA THR A 55 6.29 2.83 -0.40
C THR A 55 6.38 1.65 0.58
N GLU A 56 5.26 1.20 1.11
CA GLU A 56 5.19 0.09 2.07
C GLU A 56 5.72 -1.23 1.47
N ILE A 57 5.39 -1.54 0.22
CA ILE A 57 5.90 -2.73 -0.47
C ILE A 57 7.43 -2.65 -0.61
N ILE A 58 7.98 -1.51 -1.04
CA ILE A 58 9.44 -1.35 -1.22
C ILE A 58 10.18 -1.51 0.12
N PHE A 59 9.63 -0.98 1.22
CA PHE A 59 10.15 -1.21 2.57
C PHE A 59 10.05 -2.68 2.99
N ALA A 60 8.93 -3.33 2.73
CA ALA A 60 8.73 -4.76 3.04
C ALA A 60 9.70 -5.67 2.27
N LEU A 61 10.18 -5.22 1.11
CA LEU A 61 11.21 -5.90 0.32
C LEU A 61 12.64 -5.54 0.74
N GLY A 62 12.85 -4.68 1.76
CA GLY A 62 14.18 -4.25 2.21
C GLY A 62 14.94 -3.37 1.21
N GLN A 63 14.21 -2.67 0.32
CA GLN A 63 14.79 -1.87 -0.76
C GLN A 63 14.58 -0.36 -0.56
N GLU A 64 14.33 0.07 0.67
CA GLU A 64 14.07 1.47 1.02
C GLU A 64 15.22 2.42 0.69
N HIS A 65 16.45 1.91 0.64
CA HIS A 65 17.64 2.68 0.27
C HIS A 65 17.60 3.22 -1.18
N ARG A 66 16.72 2.66 -2.03
CA ARG A 66 16.47 3.12 -3.40
C ARG A 66 15.42 4.23 -3.47
N LEU A 67 14.65 4.47 -2.38
CA LEU A 67 13.61 5.48 -2.36
C LEU A 67 14.19 6.88 -2.21
N MET A 68 14.06 7.69 -3.26
CA MET A 68 14.46 9.10 -3.25
C MET A 68 13.34 10.02 -2.78
N GLY A 69 12.08 9.59 -2.88
CA GLY A 69 10.92 10.36 -2.46
C GLY A 69 9.65 9.51 -2.42
N ALA A 70 8.68 10.01 -1.66
CA ALA A 70 7.40 9.36 -1.47
C ALA A 70 6.27 10.40 -1.29
N THR A 71 5.01 9.97 -1.35
CA THR A 71 3.89 10.87 -1.14
C THR A 71 3.76 11.31 0.33
N ARG A 72 2.96 12.36 0.57
CA ARG A 72 2.70 12.92 1.91
C ARG A 72 2.20 11.86 2.90
N TYR A 73 1.36 10.95 2.42
CA TYR A 73 0.71 9.93 3.24
C TYR A 73 1.49 8.59 3.29
N SER A 74 2.70 8.56 2.74
CA SER A 74 3.65 7.45 2.93
C SER A 74 4.32 7.62 4.29
N ASP A 75 3.72 7.05 5.32
CA ASP A 75 4.06 7.22 6.75
C ASP A 75 4.34 5.91 7.47
N PHE A 76 4.25 4.79 6.75
CA PHE A 76 4.60 3.46 7.24
C PHE A 76 5.65 2.79 6.32
N PRO A 77 6.66 2.11 6.93
CA PRO A 77 7.00 2.19 8.35
C PRO A 77 7.40 3.61 8.76
N SER A 78 7.69 3.85 10.04
CA SER A 78 7.97 5.20 10.56
C SER A 78 9.10 5.92 9.82
N GLU A 79 10.07 5.16 9.31
CA GLU A 79 11.22 5.62 8.52
C GLU A 79 10.79 6.29 7.20
N ALA A 80 9.66 5.87 6.62
CA ALA A 80 9.12 6.46 5.39
C ALA A 80 8.73 7.94 5.58
N LYS A 81 8.46 8.37 6.82
CA LYS A 81 8.18 9.79 7.13
C LYS A 81 9.35 10.71 6.81
N LYS A 82 10.59 10.19 6.85
CA LYS A 82 11.82 10.93 6.62
C LYS A 82 12.10 11.19 5.12
N LEU A 83 11.44 10.45 4.23
CA LEU A 83 11.61 10.60 2.78
C LEU A 83 11.11 11.97 2.30
N PRO A 84 11.77 12.61 1.33
CA PRO A 84 11.28 13.81 0.64
C PRO A 84 9.86 13.61 0.14
N LYS A 85 8.97 14.60 0.39
CA LYS A 85 7.54 14.49 0.06
C LYS A 85 7.24 15.18 -1.28
N VAL A 86 6.73 14.40 -2.24
CA VAL A 86 6.43 14.81 -3.62
C VAL A 86 4.95 15.13 -3.85
N GLY A 87 4.25 15.60 -2.84
CA GLY A 87 2.81 15.89 -2.89
C GLY A 87 1.96 14.77 -2.29
N SER A 88 0.65 14.77 -2.53
CA SER A 88 -0.24 13.65 -2.23
C SER A 88 -0.36 12.71 -3.45
N TYR A 89 -0.90 11.51 -3.26
CA TYR A 89 -1.06 10.56 -4.38
C TYR A 89 -2.06 11.05 -5.46
N VAL A 90 -2.99 11.95 -5.10
CA VAL A 90 -3.94 12.59 -6.04
C VAL A 90 -3.47 13.97 -6.54
N HIS A 91 -2.55 14.63 -5.84
CA HIS A 91 -1.96 15.92 -6.21
C HIS A 91 -0.44 15.84 -6.08
N LEU A 92 0.19 15.33 -7.13
CA LEU A 92 1.64 15.16 -7.21
C LEU A 92 2.32 16.47 -7.61
N ASP A 93 3.48 16.75 -7.01
CA ASP A 93 4.33 17.88 -7.31
C ASP A 93 5.41 17.44 -8.31
N LEU A 94 5.17 17.73 -9.59
CA LEU A 94 6.04 17.32 -10.69
C LEU A 94 7.46 17.89 -10.55
N GLU A 95 7.58 19.13 -10.10
CA GLU A 95 8.89 19.80 -9.96
C GLU A 95 9.74 19.10 -8.91
N LYS A 96 9.14 18.76 -7.76
CA LYS A 96 9.82 18.00 -6.71
C LYS A 96 10.21 16.60 -7.18
N ILE A 97 9.35 15.92 -7.95
CA ILE A 97 9.69 14.61 -8.50
C ILE A 97 10.91 14.72 -9.41
N VAL A 98 10.90 15.67 -10.35
CA VAL A 98 12.00 15.86 -11.32
C VAL A 98 13.29 16.28 -10.61
N ALA A 99 13.22 17.13 -9.58
CA ALA A 99 14.37 17.58 -8.79
C ALA A 99 15.09 16.40 -8.09
N LEU A 100 14.38 15.34 -7.76
CA LEU A 100 14.95 14.12 -7.18
C LEU A 100 15.69 13.26 -8.20
N LYS A 101 15.62 13.58 -9.51
CA LYS A 101 16.27 12.87 -10.61
C LYS A 101 16.02 11.35 -10.54
N PRO A 102 14.75 10.89 -10.50
CA PRO A 102 14.48 9.47 -10.46
C PRO A 102 14.83 8.80 -11.78
N ASP A 103 15.26 7.55 -11.69
CA ASP A 103 15.41 6.68 -12.85
C ASP A 103 14.16 5.80 -13.05
N LEU A 104 13.26 5.75 -12.03
CA LEU A 104 11.96 5.09 -12.09
C LEU A 104 10.95 5.78 -11.17
N CYS A 105 9.74 6.01 -11.64
CA CYS A 105 8.58 6.29 -10.81
C CYS A 105 7.64 5.08 -10.80
N ILE A 106 7.13 4.70 -9.62
CA ILE A 106 6.13 3.66 -9.51
C ILE A 106 4.81 4.31 -9.09
N ALA A 107 3.77 4.10 -9.89
CA ALA A 107 2.45 4.73 -9.76
C ALA A 107 1.36 3.70 -9.45
N ILE A 108 0.24 4.16 -8.90
CA ILE A 108 -0.98 3.36 -8.74
C ILE A 108 -2.06 3.86 -9.70
N LYS A 109 -2.79 2.92 -10.32
CA LYS A 109 -3.86 3.25 -11.27
C LYS A 109 -4.93 4.16 -10.65
N ASP A 110 -5.47 3.74 -9.52
CA ASP A 110 -6.56 4.44 -8.87
C ASP A 110 -5.99 5.46 -7.87
N GLY A 111 -5.88 6.71 -8.33
CA GLY A 111 -5.43 7.84 -7.51
C GLY A 111 -4.38 8.73 -8.15
N ASN A 112 -3.40 8.17 -8.87
CA ASN A 112 -2.43 9.03 -9.54
C ASN A 112 -3.00 9.64 -10.83
N PRO A 113 -2.86 10.98 -11.03
CA PRO A 113 -3.35 11.62 -12.25
C PRO A 113 -2.56 11.16 -13.48
N ILE A 114 -3.25 10.64 -14.48
CA ILE A 114 -2.63 10.15 -15.73
C ILE A 114 -1.83 11.26 -16.46
N ALA A 115 -2.25 12.52 -16.32
CA ALA A 115 -1.55 13.66 -16.90
C ALA A 115 -0.14 13.83 -16.32
N VAL A 116 0.05 13.57 -15.02
CA VAL A 116 1.36 13.63 -14.37
C VAL A 116 2.25 12.48 -14.86
N ALA A 117 1.71 11.26 -14.95
CA ALA A 117 2.46 10.13 -15.50
C ALA A 117 2.93 10.41 -16.94
N LYS A 118 2.05 10.86 -17.82
CA LYS A 118 2.41 11.24 -19.21
C LYS A 118 3.45 12.36 -19.24
N ARG A 119 3.39 13.31 -18.31
CA ARG A 119 4.38 14.40 -18.26
C ARG A 119 5.75 13.90 -17.82
N LEU A 120 5.83 12.99 -16.84
CA LEU A 120 7.08 12.34 -16.44
C LEU A 120 7.68 11.55 -17.60
N GLU A 121 6.88 10.77 -18.31
CA GLU A 121 7.29 10.01 -19.50
C GLU A 121 7.82 10.93 -20.61
N SER A 122 7.20 12.10 -20.85
CA SER A 122 7.69 13.10 -21.79
C SER A 122 9.06 13.69 -21.41
N LEU A 123 9.40 13.67 -20.12
CA LEU A 123 10.71 14.04 -19.56
C LEU A 123 11.68 12.84 -19.52
N LYS A 124 11.33 11.72 -20.15
CA LYS A 124 12.12 10.48 -20.20
C LYS A 124 12.32 9.83 -18.83
N ILE A 125 11.40 10.09 -17.89
CA ILE A 125 11.32 9.40 -16.59
C ILE A 125 10.29 8.30 -16.74
N PRO A 126 10.69 7.01 -16.69
CA PRO A 126 9.75 5.90 -16.83
C PRO A 126 8.78 5.84 -15.65
N VAL A 127 7.51 5.52 -15.96
CA VAL A 127 6.45 5.35 -14.97
C VAL A 127 5.85 3.96 -15.11
N TYR A 128 6.08 3.10 -14.11
CA TYR A 128 5.47 1.78 -14.00
C TYR A 128 4.21 1.90 -13.13
N ALA A 129 3.06 1.49 -13.64
CA ALA A 129 1.80 1.58 -12.93
C ALA A 129 1.35 0.22 -12.39
N VAL A 130 0.96 0.14 -11.11
CA VAL A 130 0.36 -1.05 -10.48
C VAL A 130 -1.14 -0.87 -10.30
N ASN A 131 -1.86 -2.01 -10.16
CA ASN A 131 -3.32 -2.00 -10.05
C ASN A 131 -3.85 -3.03 -9.02
N PRO A 132 -3.46 -2.93 -7.74
CA PRO A 132 -3.93 -3.84 -6.69
C PRO A 132 -5.41 -3.59 -6.36
N ARG A 133 -6.25 -4.65 -6.38
CA ARG A 133 -7.70 -4.56 -6.14
C ARG A 133 -8.22 -5.49 -5.06
N ASN A 134 -7.51 -6.58 -4.80
CA ASN A 134 -7.83 -7.59 -3.81
C ASN A 134 -6.52 -8.22 -3.32
N LEU A 135 -6.57 -9.15 -2.37
CA LEU A 135 -5.37 -9.81 -1.83
C LEU A 135 -4.53 -10.50 -2.90
N GLU A 136 -5.15 -11.14 -3.88
CA GLU A 136 -4.46 -11.82 -4.98
C GLU A 136 -3.65 -10.82 -5.82
N THR A 137 -4.29 -9.73 -6.27
CA THR A 137 -3.61 -8.70 -7.06
C THR A 137 -2.63 -7.86 -6.24
N ILE A 138 -2.75 -7.82 -4.91
CA ILE A 138 -1.72 -7.24 -4.03
C ILE A 138 -0.48 -8.13 -4.01
N MET A 139 -0.63 -9.44 -3.83
CA MET A 139 0.47 -10.40 -3.91
C MET A 139 1.16 -10.34 -5.28
N GLN A 140 0.37 -10.26 -6.35
CA GLN A 140 0.89 -10.04 -7.70
C GLN A 140 1.69 -8.73 -7.80
N THR A 141 1.18 -7.64 -7.23
CA THR A 141 1.89 -6.33 -7.19
C THR A 141 3.21 -6.41 -6.42
N VAL A 142 3.27 -7.18 -5.34
CA VAL A 142 4.53 -7.43 -4.60
C VAL A 142 5.55 -8.12 -5.50
N LEU A 143 5.14 -9.17 -6.24
CA LEU A 143 6.01 -9.88 -7.19
C LEU A 143 6.47 -8.96 -8.34
N GLU A 144 5.56 -8.17 -8.91
CA GLU A 144 5.86 -7.22 -9.98
C GLU A 144 6.89 -6.17 -9.53
N ILE A 145 6.68 -5.54 -8.37
CA ILE A 145 7.63 -4.57 -7.81
C ILE A 145 8.96 -5.27 -7.49
N GLY A 146 8.92 -6.46 -6.87
CA GLY A 146 10.12 -7.25 -6.58
C GLY A 146 10.96 -7.53 -7.83
N GLY A 147 10.32 -8.02 -8.88
CA GLY A 147 10.97 -8.24 -10.18
C GLY A 147 11.48 -6.95 -10.82
N LEU A 148 10.72 -5.85 -10.67
CA LEU A 148 11.09 -4.54 -11.22
C LEU A 148 12.36 -3.96 -10.60
N ILE A 149 12.57 -4.17 -9.30
CA ILE A 149 13.70 -3.62 -8.52
C ILE A 149 14.76 -4.65 -8.15
N ASN A 150 14.75 -5.83 -8.80
CA ASN A 150 15.68 -6.94 -8.55
C ASN A 150 15.68 -7.45 -7.09
N ALA A 151 14.49 -7.53 -6.47
CA ALA A 151 14.22 -8.07 -5.15
C ALA A 151 13.25 -9.27 -5.22
N GLN A 152 13.40 -10.12 -6.25
CA GLN A 152 12.48 -11.23 -6.52
C GLN A 152 12.43 -12.23 -5.35
N LYS A 153 13.58 -12.57 -4.77
CA LYS A 153 13.65 -13.51 -3.66
C LYS A 153 12.88 -13.02 -2.43
N GLU A 154 13.03 -11.76 -2.10
CA GLU A 154 12.33 -11.12 -0.99
C GLU A 154 10.81 -11.07 -1.26
N ALA A 155 10.42 -10.77 -2.50
CA ALA A 155 9.03 -10.77 -2.93
C ALA A 155 8.40 -12.17 -2.85
N ASP A 156 9.10 -13.21 -3.31
CA ASP A 156 8.64 -14.60 -3.25
C ASP A 156 8.44 -15.05 -1.79
N LEU A 157 9.36 -14.69 -0.89
CA LEU A 157 9.25 -15.01 0.54
C LEU A 157 8.06 -14.27 1.18
N LEU A 158 7.88 -12.98 0.90
CA LEU A 158 6.78 -12.19 1.41
C LEU A 158 5.43 -12.72 0.94
N VAL A 159 5.30 -13.02 -0.36
CA VAL A 159 4.05 -13.56 -0.93
C VAL A 159 3.74 -14.95 -0.37
N LYS A 160 4.77 -15.79 -0.18
CA LYS A 160 4.60 -17.11 0.45
C LYS A 160 4.09 -16.98 1.89
N ASP A 161 4.62 -16.05 2.68
CA ASP A 161 4.12 -15.78 4.04
C ASP A 161 2.67 -15.31 4.01
N MET A 162 2.34 -14.33 3.16
CA MET A 162 0.98 -13.85 2.98
C MET A 162 0.01 -14.99 2.63
N ASP A 163 0.37 -15.84 1.66
CA ASP A 163 -0.49 -16.96 1.25
C ASP A 163 -0.70 -17.97 2.39
N LEU A 164 0.36 -18.36 3.09
CA LEU A 164 0.27 -19.27 4.24
C LEU A 164 -0.69 -18.74 5.31
N ARG A 165 -0.61 -17.45 5.63
CA ARG A 165 -1.50 -16.81 6.61
C ARG A 165 -2.94 -16.73 6.11
N ILE A 166 -3.16 -16.43 4.83
CA ILE A 166 -4.49 -16.45 4.21
C ILE A 166 -5.09 -17.86 4.24
N GLN A 167 -4.31 -18.90 3.91
CA GLN A 167 -4.80 -20.30 3.97
C GLN A 167 -5.12 -20.71 5.41
N LYS A 168 -4.34 -20.29 6.39
CA LYS A 168 -4.64 -20.51 7.81
C LYS A 168 -5.99 -19.91 8.19
N VAL A 169 -6.26 -18.66 7.79
CA VAL A 169 -7.56 -18.01 8.03
C VAL A 169 -8.68 -18.80 7.35
N LYS A 170 -8.54 -19.16 6.07
CA LYS A 170 -9.54 -19.97 5.36
C LYS A 170 -9.85 -21.28 6.07
N SER A 171 -8.81 -21.96 6.58
CA SER A 171 -8.96 -23.19 7.35
C SER A 171 -9.71 -22.96 8.66
N LEU A 172 -9.39 -21.91 9.41
CA LEU A 172 -10.06 -21.56 10.65
C LEU A 172 -11.57 -21.34 10.47
N VAL A 173 -11.95 -20.61 9.40
CA VAL A 173 -13.35 -20.25 9.17
C VAL A 173 -14.10 -21.27 8.31
N SER A 174 -13.46 -22.35 7.85
CA SER A 174 -14.08 -23.32 6.93
C SER A 174 -15.30 -24.04 7.52
N ASN A 175 -15.30 -24.26 8.83
CA ASN A 175 -16.33 -25.01 9.56
C ASN A 175 -17.25 -24.13 10.40
N VAL A 176 -17.18 -22.81 10.30
CA VAL A 176 -18.08 -21.93 11.05
C VAL A 176 -19.52 -22.10 10.54
N ALA A 177 -20.43 -22.46 11.45
CA ALA A 177 -21.83 -22.67 11.12
C ALA A 177 -22.60 -21.37 10.88
N HIS A 178 -22.17 -20.28 11.54
CA HIS A 178 -22.78 -18.96 11.47
C HIS A 178 -21.82 -17.96 10.87
N ARG A 179 -22.30 -17.11 9.96
CA ARG A 179 -21.56 -15.99 9.37
C ARG A 179 -22.13 -14.68 9.88
N PRO A 180 -21.53 -14.08 10.94
CA PRO A 180 -22.03 -12.84 11.53
C PRO A 180 -22.23 -11.72 10.52
N ARG A 181 -23.29 -10.96 10.71
CA ARG A 181 -23.64 -9.81 9.88
C ARG A 181 -22.80 -8.61 10.29
N VAL A 182 -21.87 -8.21 9.42
CA VAL A 182 -20.87 -7.17 9.67
C VAL A 182 -21.26 -5.88 8.97
N PHE A 183 -21.31 -4.78 9.72
CA PHE A 183 -21.35 -3.43 9.17
C PHE A 183 -20.00 -2.76 9.38
N PHE A 184 -19.28 -2.50 8.28
CA PHE A 184 -17.96 -1.88 8.30
C PHE A 184 -18.07 -0.40 7.99
N GLN A 185 -17.87 0.47 8.97
CA GLN A 185 -18.03 1.91 8.85
C GLN A 185 -16.69 2.62 8.65
N ILE A 186 -16.54 3.31 7.52
CA ILE A 186 -15.34 4.09 7.18
C ILE A 186 -15.57 5.61 7.21
N GLY A 187 -16.83 6.05 7.28
CA GLY A 187 -17.20 7.47 7.34
C GLY A 187 -18.18 7.73 8.46
N VAL A 188 -18.08 8.92 9.08
CA VAL A 188 -18.86 9.28 10.27
C VAL A 188 -20.08 10.14 9.90
N SER A 189 -19.88 11.17 9.09
CA SER A 189 -20.94 12.09 8.67
C SER A 189 -20.68 12.55 7.22
N PRO A 190 -21.37 11.93 6.26
CA PRO A 190 -22.36 10.86 6.37
C PRO A 190 -21.73 9.51 6.81
N ILE A 191 -22.57 8.56 7.29
CA ILE A 191 -22.16 7.18 7.50
C ILE A 191 -21.84 6.58 6.13
N VAL A 192 -20.59 6.13 5.95
CA VAL A 192 -20.12 5.47 4.71
C VAL A 192 -19.64 4.08 5.06
N SER A 193 -20.02 3.11 4.25
CA SER A 193 -19.58 1.72 4.37
C SER A 193 -18.91 1.24 3.09
N VAL A 194 -18.60 -0.06 3.01
CA VAL A 194 -17.81 -0.69 1.93
C VAL A 194 -18.67 -1.70 1.17
N GLY A 195 -18.82 -1.49 -0.13
CA GLY A 195 -19.57 -2.36 -1.04
C GLY A 195 -18.72 -3.48 -1.63
N THR A 196 -19.33 -4.27 -2.53
CA THR A 196 -18.75 -5.51 -3.10
C THR A 196 -17.43 -5.28 -3.84
N HIS A 197 -17.24 -4.11 -4.47
CA HIS A 197 -16.06 -3.81 -5.29
C HIS A 197 -14.91 -3.19 -4.50
N THR A 198 -14.80 -3.52 -3.20
CA THR A 198 -13.70 -3.08 -2.33
C THR A 198 -12.93 -4.28 -1.79
N PHE A 199 -11.63 -4.11 -1.54
CA PHE A 199 -10.84 -5.17 -0.90
C PHE A 199 -11.32 -5.46 0.52
N ILE A 200 -11.88 -4.48 1.25
CA ILE A 200 -12.43 -4.68 2.60
C ILE A 200 -13.62 -5.65 2.57
N HIS A 201 -14.49 -5.56 1.56
CA HIS A 201 -15.54 -6.57 1.38
C HIS A 201 -14.94 -7.98 1.26
N GLY A 202 -13.89 -8.14 0.44
CA GLY A 202 -13.20 -9.42 0.29
C GLY A 202 -12.62 -9.94 1.62
N LEU A 203 -12.06 -9.04 2.45
CA LEU A 203 -11.55 -9.40 3.78
C LEU A 203 -12.67 -9.88 4.72
N ILE A 204 -13.80 -9.18 4.77
CA ILE A 204 -14.97 -9.57 5.59
C ILE A 204 -15.46 -10.98 5.21
N VAL A 205 -15.60 -11.25 3.91
CA VAL A 205 -16.05 -12.54 3.40
C VAL A 205 -15.03 -13.65 3.71
N LEU A 206 -13.74 -13.38 3.52
CA LEU A 206 -12.65 -14.31 3.85
C LEU A 206 -12.54 -14.56 5.36
N ALA A 207 -12.85 -13.57 6.18
CA ALA A 207 -12.90 -13.71 7.64
C ALA A 207 -14.17 -14.43 8.13
N GLY A 208 -15.01 -14.96 7.25
CA GLY A 208 -16.21 -15.71 7.62
C GLY A 208 -17.43 -14.84 7.96
N GLY A 209 -17.39 -13.53 7.71
CA GLY A 209 -18.50 -12.61 7.92
C GLY A 209 -19.39 -12.42 6.69
N THR A 210 -20.55 -11.79 6.90
CA THR A 210 -21.46 -11.31 5.86
C THR A 210 -21.46 -9.80 5.85
N ASN A 211 -20.99 -9.18 4.77
CA ASN A 211 -20.98 -7.73 4.64
C ASN A 211 -22.39 -7.19 4.36
N LEU A 212 -22.95 -6.41 5.29
CA LEU A 212 -24.30 -5.85 5.17
C LEU A 212 -24.40 -4.70 4.14
N ALA A 213 -23.30 -4.09 3.78
CA ALA A 213 -23.25 -3.02 2.78
C ALA A 213 -22.90 -3.55 1.37
N GLN A 214 -22.92 -4.87 1.15
CA GLN A 214 -22.68 -5.44 -0.17
C GLN A 214 -23.61 -4.87 -1.24
N GLY A 215 -23.11 -4.61 -2.43
CA GLY A 215 -23.85 -4.01 -3.53
C GLY A 215 -22.91 -3.38 -4.57
N PRO A 216 -23.47 -2.81 -5.66
CA PRO A 216 -22.68 -2.32 -6.79
C PRO A 216 -21.93 -1.01 -6.49
N ILE A 217 -22.33 -0.27 -5.45
CA ILE A 217 -21.68 0.97 -5.05
C ILE A 217 -20.52 0.63 -4.14
N SER A 218 -19.28 1.03 -4.51
CA SER A 218 -18.08 0.73 -3.72
C SER A 218 -18.10 1.36 -2.33
N TYR A 219 -18.65 2.56 -2.19
CA TYR A 219 -18.71 3.29 -0.92
C TYR A 219 -20.12 3.86 -0.68
N PRO A 220 -21.08 2.97 -0.33
CA PRO A 220 -22.47 3.39 -0.13
C PRO A 220 -22.62 4.22 1.14
N ARG A 221 -23.56 5.17 1.08
CA ARG A 221 -23.95 6.02 2.21
C ARG A 221 -25.22 5.48 2.85
N PHE A 222 -25.27 5.54 4.17
CA PHE A 222 -26.39 5.08 4.95
C PHE A 222 -26.91 6.17 5.88
N SER A 223 -28.23 6.17 6.14
CA SER A 223 -28.76 6.80 7.33
C SER A 223 -28.61 5.87 8.54
N ARG A 224 -28.75 6.40 9.73
CA ARG A 224 -28.71 5.60 10.95
C ARG A 224 -29.83 4.57 10.99
N GLU A 225 -31.02 4.97 10.59
CA GLU A 225 -32.21 4.12 10.54
C GLU A 225 -32.01 2.93 9.58
N GLN A 226 -31.35 3.17 8.45
CA GLN A 226 -31.01 2.10 7.52
C GLN A 226 -30.05 1.07 8.15
N VAL A 227 -29.04 1.52 8.91
CA VAL A 227 -28.13 0.61 9.60
C VAL A 227 -28.84 -0.16 10.71
N LEU A 228 -29.73 0.50 11.47
CA LEU A 228 -30.57 -0.15 12.47
C LEU A 228 -31.46 -1.25 11.86
N ALA A 229 -32.08 -0.96 10.71
CA ALA A 229 -32.90 -1.92 9.97
C ALA A 229 -32.09 -3.12 9.45
N LEU A 230 -30.80 -2.91 9.10
CA LEU A 230 -29.88 -4.00 8.76
C LEU A 230 -29.54 -4.89 9.95
N SER A 231 -29.74 -4.42 11.20
CA SER A 231 -29.52 -5.18 12.43
C SER A 231 -28.17 -5.90 12.47
N PRO A 232 -27.03 -5.19 12.42
CA PRO A 232 -25.71 -5.78 12.45
C PRO A 232 -25.41 -6.50 13.77
N GLU A 233 -24.70 -7.64 13.67
CA GLU A 233 -24.19 -8.39 14.80
C GLU A 233 -22.79 -7.93 15.20
N VAL A 234 -22.05 -7.33 14.24
CA VAL A 234 -20.73 -6.74 14.44
C VAL A 234 -20.68 -5.41 13.75
N ILE A 235 -20.22 -4.38 14.44
CA ILE A 235 -19.90 -3.07 13.84
C ILE A 235 -18.40 -2.84 13.99
N ILE A 236 -17.71 -2.62 12.87
CA ILE A 236 -16.30 -2.27 12.85
C ILE A 236 -16.18 -0.86 12.32
N ILE A 237 -15.56 0.02 13.08
CA ILE A 237 -15.41 1.43 12.73
C ILE A 237 -13.93 1.71 12.52
N THR A 238 -13.57 2.13 11.30
CA THR A 238 -12.24 2.63 11.00
C THR A 238 -12.35 4.06 10.48
N SER A 239 -11.41 4.90 10.79
CA SER A 239 -11.36 6.24 10.20
C SER A 239 -9.95 6.82 10.28
N MET A 240 -9.59 7.61 9.30
CA MET A 240 -8.40 8.46 9.33
C MET A 240 -8.56 9.69 10.23
N ALA A 241 -9.73 9.87 10.87
CA ALA A 241 -9.99 10.95 11.81
C ALA A 241 -9.40 10.66 13.19
N ARG A 242 -9.23 11.71 14.00
CA ARG A 242 -8.60 11.61 15.31
C ARG A 242 -9.42 10.75 16.29
N ALA A 243 -8.74 10.04 17.19
CA ALA A 243 -9.31 9.10 18.17
C ALA A 243 -10.58 9.60 18.90
N ALA A 244 -10.67 10.87 19.26
CA ALA A 244 -11.83 11.45 19.96
C ALA A 244 -13.15 11.35 19.15
N VAL A 245 -13.11 11.37 17.82
CA VAL A 245 -14.29 11.23 16.98
C VAL A 245 -14.85 9.81 17.01
N PHE A 246 -14.00 8.81 17.15
CA PHE A 246 -14.40 7.40 17.19
C PHE A 246 -15.17 7.03 18.44
N GLU A 247 -14.69 7.47 19.61
CA GLU A 247 -15.40 7.24 20.88
C GLU A 247 -16.79 7.83 20.84
N GLN A 248 -16.96 9.01 20.21
CA GLN A 248 -18.27 9.60 19.97
C GLN A 248 -19.15 8.74 19.07
N VAL A 249 -18.59 8.16 17.98
CA VAL A 249 -19.35 7.29 17.08
C VAL A 249 -19.79 6.03 17.79
N LYS A 250 -18.93 5.39 18.58
CA LYS A 250 -19.28 4.22 19.40
C LYS A 250 -20.35 4.57 20.42
N ALA A 251 -20.23 5.71 21.10
CA ALA A 251 -21.23 6.21 22.05
C ALA A 251 -22.58 6.47 21.39
N GLU A 252 -22.60 6.97 20.12
CA GLU A 252 -23.83 7.16 19.36
C GLU A 252 -24.52 5.83 19.03
N TRP A 253 -23.79 4.76 18.68
CA TRP A 253 -24.37 3.45 18.47
C TRP A 253 -24.89 2.83 19.77
N ASN A 254 -24.20 3.02 20.88
CA ASN A 254 -24.60 2.50 22.20
C ASN A 254 -25.94 3.04 22.72
N LYS A 255 -26.51 4.06 22.08
CA LYS A 255 -27.87 4.55 22.38
C LYS A 255 -28.98 3.58 21.95
N TRP A 256 -28.64 2.50 21.23
CA TRP A 256 -29.58 1.53 20.66
C TRP A 256 -29.36 0.14 21.26
N PRO A 257 -29.82 -0.10 22.52
CA PRO A 257 -29.51 -1.35 23.26
C PRO A 257 -30.06 -2.60 22.60
N ASP A 258 -31.13 -2.48 21.79
CA ASP A 258 -31.74 -3.61 21.08
C ASP A 258 -30.94 -4.03 19.82
N LEU A 259 -29.95 -3.24 19.41
CA LEU A 259 -29.08 -3.62 18.30
C LEU A 259 -28.16 -4.77 18.71
N PRO A 260 -28.13 -5.89 17.98
CA PRO A 260 -27.30 -7.05 18.37
C PRO A 260 -25.84 -6.71 18.66
N ALA A 261 -25.20 -5.88 17.82
CA ALA A 261 -23.82 -5.45 18.03
C ALA A 261 -23.61 -4.65 19.33
N VAL A 262 -24.64 -3.94 19.81
CA VAL A 262 -24.60 -3.17 21.08
C VAL A 262 -24.83 -4.10 22.25
N ARG A 263 -25.90 -4.92 22.19
CA ARG A 263 -26.27 -5.87 23.22
C ARG A 263 -25.13 -6.82 23.54
N ASP A 264 -24.44 -7.32 22.51
CA ASP A 264 -23.39 -8.31 22.61
C ASP A 264 -21.97 -7.66 22.69
N GLN A 265 -21.89 -6.31 22.87
CA GLN A 265 -20.67 -5.51 22.99
C GLN A 265 -19.68 -5.68 21.82
N ARG A 266 -20.19 -5.87 20.60
CA ARG A 266 -19.42 -6.14 19.39
C ARG A 266 -19.27 -4.90 18.48
N ILE A 267 -18.98 -3.74 19.08
CA ILE A 267 -18.61 -2.51 18.37
C ILE A 267 -17.12 -2.24 18.58
N PHE A 268 -16.35 -2.37 17.52
CA PHE A 268 -14.90 -2.27 17.54
C PHE A 268 -14.43 -0.99 16.85
N LEU A 269 -13.41 -0.36 17.44
CA LEU A 269 -12.72 0.80 16.87
C LEU A 269 -11.33 0.33 16.47
N GLU A 270 -11.05 0.32 15.16
CA GLU A 270 -9.82 -0.26 14.64
C GLU A 270 -8.99 0.76 13.85
N ASP A 271 -7.68 0.56 13.86
CA ASP A 271 -6.76 1.41 13.10
C ASP A 271 -7.02 1.22 11.59
N SER A 272 -7.38 2.31 10.93
CA SER A 272 -7.61 2.35 9.49
C SER A 272 -6.39 1.89 8.66
N ASN A 273 -5.19 2.00 9.20
CA ASN A 273 -3.96 1.58 8.54
C ASN A 273 -3.93 0.09 8.19
N PHE A 274 -4.70 -0.76 8.86
CA PHE A 274 -4.85 -2.17 8.50
C PHE A 274 -5.77 -2.40 7.30
N PHE A 275 -6.62 -1.40 6.93
CA PHE A 275 -7.71 -1.61 5.99
C PHE A 275 -7.77 -0.58 4.83
N ASP A 276 -7.07 0.56 4.94
CA ASP A 276 -7.24 1.67 3.99
C ASP A 276 -6.32 1.60 2.77
N ARG A 277 -5.35 0.67 2.78
CA ARG A 277 -4.30 0.61 1.76
C ARG A 277 -4.11 -0.81 1.25
N PRO A 278 -4.01 -1.00 -0.07
CA PRO A 278 -3.72 -2.31 -0.66
C PRO A 278 -2.23 -2.67 -0.48
N THR A 279 -1.87 -3.09 0.73
CA THR A 279 -0.51 -3.43 1.16
C THR A 279 -0.45 -4.85 1.72
N PRO A 280 0.74 -5.44 1.93
CA PRO A 280 0.88 -6.72 2.62
C PRO A 280 0.21 -6.77 4.00
N ARG A 281 0.10 -5.62 4.71
CA ARG A 281 -0.59 -5.51 6.01
C ARG A 281 -2.09 -5.83 5.97
N LEU A 282 -2.70 -5.91 4.79
CA LEU A 282 -4.09 -6.40 4.71
C LEU A 282 -4.25 -7.83 5.22
N VAL A 283 -3.17 -8.62 5.26
CA VAL A 283 -3.21 -9.95 5.90
C VAL A 283 -3.31 -9.81 7.42
N ASP A 284 -2.63 -8.83 8.03
CA ASP A 284 -2.80 -8.51 9.46
C ASP A 284 -4.24 -8.06 9.75
N GLY A 285 -4.80 -7.22 8.87
CA GLY A 285 -6.20 -6.80 8.92
C GLY A 285 -7.18 -7.97 8.78
N LEU A 286 -6.88 -8.95 7.92
CA LEU A 286 -7.68 -10.16 7.77
C LEU A 286 -7.67 -11.01 9.06
N GLU A 287 -6.50 -11.24 9.65
CA GLU A 287 -6.38 -11.98 10.92
C GLU A 287 -7.10 -11.27 12.06
N LEU A 288 -7.01 -9.92 12.11
CA LEU A 288 -7.75 -9.12 13.07
C LEU A 288 -9.26 -9.29 12.87
N LEU A 289 -9.76 -9.21 11.62
CA LEU A 289 -11.19 -9.42 11.33
C LEU A 289 -11.71 -10.77 11.80
N VAL A 290 -10.94 -11.85 11.63
CA VAL A 290 -11.35 -13.15 12.13
C VAL A 290 -11.55 -13.13 13.64
N ARG A 291 -10.64 -12.51 14.39
CA ARG A 291 -10.76 -12.39 15.86
C ARG A 291 -11.98 -11.58 16.30
N LEU A 292 -12.29 -10.52 15.55
CA LEU A 292 -13.45 -9.67 15.84
C LEU A 292 -14.78 -10.31 15.44
N ILE A 293 -14.78 -11.07 14.34
CA ILE A 293 -16.00 -11.71 13.79
C ILE A 293 -16.27 -13.05 14.47
N HIS A 294 -15.24 -13.80 14.82
CA HIS A 294 -15.29 -15.14 15.38
C HIS A 294 -14.40 -15.29 16.63
N PRO A 295 -14.68 -14.57 17.73
CA PRO A 295 -13.88 -14.68 18.95
C PRO A 295 -13.87 -16.12 19.50
N GLU A 296 -14.95 -16.88 19.29
CA GLU A 296 -15.08 -18.28 19.71
C GLU A 296 -14.02 -19.23 19.13
N LEU A 297 -13.38 -18.86 18.01
CA LEU A 297 -12.29 -19.66 17.42
C LEU A 297 -10.95 -19.51 18.18
N PHE A 298 -10.88 -18.59 19.14
CA PHE A 298 -9.66 -18.25 19.89
C PHE A 298 -9.84 -18.43 21.40
N GLU A 299 -11.07 -18.74 21.87
CA GLU A 299 -11.31 -19.15 23.24
C GLU A 299 -10.78 -20.56 23.41
N GLU A 300 -9.83 -20.76 24.35
CA GLU A 300 -9.38 -22.09 24.70
C GLU A 300 -10.60 -22.84 25.27
N THR A 301 -10.95 -23.98 24.66
CA THR A 301 -11.93 -24.92 25.22
C THR A 301 -11.33 -25.42 26.54
N GLU A 302 -11.85 -24.90 27.69
CA GLU A 302 -11.56 -25.43 29.01
C GLU A 302 -12.00 -26.91 29.14
#